data_67a26097bea3f1902d652fd9f945b21e
#
_entry.id   67a26097bea3f1902d652fd9f945b21e
#
_cell.length_a   1.000
_cell.length_b   1.000
_cell.length_c   1.000
_cell.angle_alpha   90.00
_cell.angle_beta   90.00
_cell.angle_gamma   90.00
#
_symmetry.space_group_name_H-M   'P 1'
#
loop_
_entity.id
_entity.type
_entity.pdbx_description
1 polymer ?
#
loop_
_entity_poly.entity_id
_entity_poly.type
_entity_poly.pdbx_seq_one_letter_code
_entity_poly.pdbx_strand_id
1 'polypeptide(L)'
;MIGCTLIYLLVVVAAVGAMSFTVFGKSAEPLALIMRELGHGTAALVIGIVAIVALPTVLLAFFYGQSRIFFVMSRDGLLPRGLSKVNARTGTPVAITVFTAILVAALAGVARLDEIAALANAGTLAAFVAVGVCLLVLRSREPNRPRVFRTPLAWLVGPVAILGCLYLFWSLPQRTQLWFLAWNAVGIVVYLAYSRRNSVLAKGGDA
;
A
#
# COMPACT_ATOMS: atom_id res chain seq x y z
N MET A 1 6.09 13.41 -9.52
CA MET A 1 6.93 12.32 -8.98
C MET A 1 8.37 12.74 -8.75
N ILE A 2 9.09 13.29 -9.73
CA ILE A 2 10.52 13.70 -9.58
C ILE A 2 10.72 14.63 -8.37
N GLY A 3 9.91 15.69 -8.21
CA GLY A 3 10.01 16.62 -7.09
C GLY A 3 9.85 15.93 -5.72
N CYS A 4 8.89 15.00 -5.58
CA CYS A 4 8.71 14.25 -4.34
C CYS A 4 9.94 13.37 -4.04
N THR A 5 10.48 12.70 -5.07
CA THR A 5 11.68 11.87 -4.92
C THR A 5 12.88 12.69 -4.47
N LEU A 6 13.08 13.89 -5.05
CA LEU A 6 14.16 14.80 -4.66
C LEU A 6 13.99 15.25 -3.19
N ILE A 7 12.79 15.61 -2.77
CA ILE A 7 12.52 16.01 -1.39
C ILE A 7 12.81 14.84 -0.43
N TYR A 8 12.36 13.62 -0.75
CA TYR A 8 12.64 12.45 0.09
C TYR A 8 14.14 12.16 0.18
N LEU A 9 14.88 12.24 -0.94
CA LEU A 9 16.32 12.04 -0.94
C LEU A 9 17.02 13.10 -0.06
N LEU A 10 16.64 14.37 -0.19
CA LEU A 10 17.21 15.45 0.61
C LEU A 10 16.95 15.23 2.12
N VAL A 11 15.73 14.86 2.48
CA VAL A 11 15.36 14.59 3.89
C VAL A 11 16.14 13.38 4.43
N VAL A 12 16.26 12.30 3.65
CA VAL A 12 17.01 11.10 4.09
C VAL A 12 18.50 11.42 4.24
N VAL A 13 19.10 12.10 3.27
CA VAL A 13 20.53 12.49 3.33
C VAL A 13 20.77 13.41 4.52
N ALA A 14 19.90 14.40 4.76
CA ALA A 14 20.00 15.30 5.90
C ALA A 14 19.87 14.53 7.23
N ALA A 15 18.92 13.62 7.35
CA ALA A 15 18.70 12.85 8.55
C ALA A 15 19.89 11.92 8.90
N VAL A 16 20.40 11.20 7.90
CA VAL A 16 21.56 10.30 8.07
C VAL A 16 22.85 11.08 8.34
N GLY A 17 22.98 12.28 7.73
CA GLY A 17 24.12 13.17 7.99
C GLY A 17 24.08 13.86 9.36
N ALA A 18 22.90 14.08 9.92
CA ALA A 18 22.73 14.75 11.21
C ALA A 18 22.94 13.82 12.42
N MET A 19 22.57 12.54 12.31
CA MET A 19 22.63 11.60 13.44
C MET A 19 22.75 10.17 12.94
N SER A 20 23.35 9.30 13.78
CA SER A 20 23.45 7.85 13.50
C SER A 20 22.06 7.22 13.37
N PHE A 21 21.84 6.46 12.30
CA PHE A 21 20.57 5.76 12.03
C PHE A 21 20.17 4.78 13.13
N THR A 22 21.12 4.25 13.90
CA THR A 22 20.86 3.34 15.01
C THR A 22 20.13 4.01 16.18
N VAL A 23 20.23 5.34 16.29
CA VAL A 23 19.57 6.14 17.32
C VAL A 23 18.16 6.52 16.88
N PHE A 24 18.02 7.21 15.75
CA PHE A 24 16.70 7.66 15.32
C PHE A 24 15.84 6.53 14.74
N GLY A 25 16.41 5.44 14.27
CA GLY A 25 15.67 4.28 13.76
C GLY A 25 14.85 3.53 14.82
N LYS A 26 15.13 3.76 16.10
CA LYS A 26 14.34 3.22 17.23
C LYS A 26 13.23 4.16 17.71
N SER A 27 13.23 5.39 17.24
CA SER A 27 12.23 6.41 17.62
C SER A 27 10.96 6.30 16.78
N ALA A 28 9.82 6.50 17.42
CA ALA A 28 8.54 6.67 16.71
C ALA A 28 8.45 8.03 15.99
N GLU A 29 9.30 9.01 16.36
CA GLU A 29 9.34 10.36 15.81
C GLU A 29 10.76 10.72 15.33
N PRO A 30 11.30 10.07 14.31
CA PRO A 30 12.72 10.22 13.94
C PRO A 30 13.13 11.66 13.65
N LEU A 31 12.35 12.40 12.87
CA LEU A 31 12.68 13.77 12.46
C LEU A 31 12.58 14.76 13.64
N ALA A 32 11.58 14.60 14.50
CA ALA A 32 11.45 15.44 15.68
C ALA A 32 12.58 15.17 16.69
N LEU A 33 12.98 13.90 16.84
CA LEU A 33 14.12 13.53 17.67
C LEU A 33 15.42 14.21 17.20
N ILE A 34 15.71 14.13 15.90
CA ILE A 34 16.91 14.76 15.31
C ILE A 34 16.91 16.25 15.59
N MET A 35 15.78 16.94 15.44
CA MET A 35 15.70 18.38 15.73
C MET A 35 15.91 18.72 17.21
N ARG A 36 15.43 17.86 18.12
CA ARG A 36 15.68 18.05 19.57
C ARG A 36 17.14 17.90 19.92
N GLU A 37 17.79 16.87 19.41
CA GLU A 37 19.22 16.60 19.65
C GLU A 37 20.13 17.68 19.06
N LEU A 38 19.72 18.30 17.95
CA LEU A 38 20.42 19.45 17.36
C LEU A 38 20.14 20.78 18.09
N GLY A 39 19.38 20.78 19.19
CA GLY A 39 19.04 21.97 19.97
C GLY A 39 17.90 22.80 19.39
N HIS A 40 17.23 22.35 18.33
CA HIS A 40 16.12 23.06 17.68
C HIS A 40 14.74 22.58 18.18
N GLY A 41 14.47 22.74 19.49
CA GLY A 41 13.23 22.28 20.12
C GLY A 41 11.95 22.84 19.49
N THR A 42 11.96 24.10 19.05
CA THR A 42 10.82 24.72 18.37
C THR A 42 10.51 24.05 17.03
N ALA A 43 11.54 23.73 16.25
CA ALA A 43 11.38 23.02 14.99
C ALA A 43 10.84 21.60 15.22
N ALA A 44 11.30 20.89 16.24
CA ALA A 44 10.79 19.58 16.63
C ALA A 44 9.29 19.64 16.99
N LEU A 45 8.87 20.67 17.72
CA LEU A 45 7.47 20.86 18.08
C LEU A 45 6.61 21.13 16.84
N VAL A 46 7.06 21.98 15.91
CA VAL A 46 6.36 22.24 14.65
C VAL A 46 6.20 20.95 13.82
N ILE A 47 7.26 20.17 13.71
CA ILE A 47 7.21 18.87 12.99
C ILE A 47 6.17 17.95 13.64
N GLY A 48 6.15 17.86 14.97
CA GLY A 48 5.16 17.05 15.69
C GLY A 48 3.72 17.51 15.44
N ILE A 49 3.44 18.81 15.50
CA ILE A 49 2.10 19.36 15.22
C ILE A 49 1.68 19.07 13.78
N VAL A 50 2.57 19.29 12.81
CA VAL A 50 2.30 19.00 11.40
C VAL A 50 2.00 17.52 11.20
N ALA A 51 2.74 16.62 11.85
CA ALA A 51 2.48 15.19 11.79
C ALA A 51 1.10 14.82 12.35
N ILE A 52 0.69 15.39 13.50
CA ILE A 52 -0.63 15.16 14.10
C ILE A 52 -1.77 15.59 13.17
N VAL A 53 -1.59 16.66 12.39
CA VAL A 53 -2.61 17.12 11.43
C VAL A 53 -2.57 16.32 10.12
N ALA A 54 -1.38 15.96 9.65
CA ALA A 54 -1.20 15.26 8.38
C ALA A 54 -1.63 13.78 8.44
N LEU A 55 -1.31 13.07 9.52
CA LEU A 55 -1.60 11.63 9.65
C LEU A 55 -3.09 11.29 9.50
N PRO A 56 -4.05 11.96 10.17
CA PRO A 56 -5.47 11.69 9.98
C PRO A 56 -5.93 11.90 8.54
N THR A 57 -5.41 12.90 7.84
CA THR A 57 -5.76 13.17 6.43
C THR A 57 -5.33 12.02 5.51
N VAL A 58 -4.10 11.53 5.69
CA VAL A 58 -3.58 10.39 4.95
C VAL A 58 -4.38 9.12 5.29
N LEU A 59 -4.67 8.90 6.58
CA LEU A 59 -5.45 7.75 7.04
C LEU A 59 -6.84 7.74 6.39
N LEU A 60 -7.54 8.88 6.33
CA LEU A 60 -8.84 9.01 5.68
C LEU A 60 -8.76 8.67 4.18
N ALA A 61 -7.73 9.14 3.48
CA ALA A 61 -7.54 8.86 2.07
C ALA A 61 -7.33 7.35 1.80
N PHE A 62 -6.47 6.70 2.58
CA PHE A 62 -6.25 5.26 2.48
C PHE A 62 -7.49 4.44 2.85
N PHE A 63 -8.19 4.84 3.91
CA PHE A 63 -9.41 4.18 4.36
C PHE A 63 -10.52 4.26 3.30
N TYR A 64 -10.68 5.43 2.69
CA TYR A 64 -11.61 5.62 1.59
C TYR A 64 -11.24 4.75 0.38
N GLY A 65 -9.97 4.74 -0.02
CA GLY A 65 -9.49 3.89 -1.12
C GLY A 65 -9.73 2.41 -0.85
N GLN A 66 -9.39 1.93 0.35
CA GLN A 66 -9.57 0.53 0.76
C GLN A 66 -11.04 0.09 0.74
N SER A 67 -11.94 0.93 1.25
CA SER A 67 -13.37 0.62 1.25
C SER A 67 -13.93 0.47 -0.17
N ARG A 68 -13.42 1.25 -1.12
CA ARG A 68 -13.78 1.16 -2.53
C ARG A 68 -13.25 -0.09 -3.21
N ILE A 69 -12.03 -0.51 -2.90
CA ILE A 69 -11.47 -1.76 -3.43
C ILE A 69 -12.35 -2.94 -2.99
N PHE A 70 -12.68 -3.04 -1.72
CA PHE A 70 -13.56 -4.09 -1.22
C PHE A 70 -14.97 -4.02 -1.81
N PHE A 71 -15.51 -2.82 -2.01
CA PHE A 71 -16.79 -2.64 -2.68
C PHE A 71 -16.78 -3.22 -4.10
N VAL A 72 -15.75 -2.89 -4.90
CA VAL A 72 -15.61 -3.41 -6.26
C VAL A 72 -15.45 -4.93 -6.24
N MET A 73 -14.61 -5.48 -5.37
CA MET A 73 -14.44 -6.92 -5.22
C MET A 73 -15.77 -7.63 -4.87
N SER A 74 -16.58 -7.03 -4.01
CA SER A 74 -17.90 -7.58 -3.66
C SER A 74 -18.89 -7.47 -4.81
N ARG A 75 -18.89 -6.35 -5.55
CA ARG A 75 -19.71 -6.15 -6.74
C ARG A 75 -19.38 -7.17 -7.84
N ASP A 76 -18.10 -7.42 -8.04
CA ASP A 76 -17.61 -8.36 -9.06
C ASP A 76 -17.74 -9.85 -8.61
N GLY A 77 -18.33 -10.09 -7.43
CA GLY A 77 -18.61 -11.44 -6.92
C GLY A 77 -17.41 -12.15 -6.30
N LEU A 78 -16.30 -11.43 -6.07
CA LEU A 78 -15.11 -11.97 -5.39
C LEU A 78 -15.30 -12.06 -3.87
N LEU A 79 -16.17 -11.22 -3.31
CA LEU A 79 -16.60 -11.21 -1.92
C LEU A 79 -18.13 -11.33 -1.84
N PRO A 80 -18.70 -11.64 -0.65
CA PRO A 80 -20.16 -11.73 -0.48
C PRO A 80 -20.87 -10.46 -0.94
N ARG A 81 -21.87 -10.60 -1.81
CA ARG A 81 -22.62 -9.48 -2.40
C ARG A 81 -23.32 -8.58 -1.39
N GLY A 82 -23.58 -9.09 -0.18
CA GLY A 82 -24.16 -8.27 0.90
C GLY A 82 -23.30 -7.06 1.28
N LEU A 83 -21.99 -7.13 1.08
CA LEU A 83 -21.04 -6.06 1.39
C LEU A 83 -21.04 -4.93 0.36
N SER A 84 -21.55 -5.16 -0.86
CA SER A 84 -21.66 -4.15 -1.91
C SER A 84 -22.96 -3.32 -1.85
N LYS A 85 -23.79 -3.50 -0.84
CA LYS A 85 -25.01 -2.71 -0.68
C LYS A 85 -24.65 -1.26 -0.36
N VAL A 86 -25.12 -0.35 -1.21
CA VAL A 86 -24.96 1.10 -1.04
C VAL A 86 -26.15 1.65 -0.28
N ASN A 87 -25.90 2.49 0.72
CA ASN A 87 -26.97 3.18 1.43
C ASN A 87 -27.57 4.27 0.53
N ALA A 88 -28.89 4.22 0.34
CA ALA A 88 -29.61 5.15 -0.56
C ALA A 88 -29.50 6.63 -0.13
N ARG A 89 -29.31 6.90 1.18
CA ARG A 89 -29.20 8.28 1.68
C ARG A 89 -27.80 8.88 1.54
N THR A 90 -26.75 8.08 1.74
CA THR A 90 -25.36 8.57 1.79
C THR A 90 -24.57 8.25 0.52
N GLY A 91 -25.09 7.40 -0.37
CA GLY A 91 -24.37 6.95 -1.56
C GLY A 91 -23.09 6.13 -1.25
N THR A 92 -22.94 5.68 0.00
CA THR A 92 -21.72 4.97 0.46
C THR A 92 -22.03 3.53 0.85
N PRO A 93 -21.08 2.60 0.65
CA PRO A 93 -21.20 1.21 1.06
C PRO A 93 -20.88 1.06 2.57
N VAL A 94 -21.83 1.43 3.43
CA VAL A 94 -21.64 1.50 4.90
C VAL A 94 -21.16 0.18 5.48
N ALA A 95 -21.74 -0.95 5.05
CA ALA A 95 -21.39 -2.26 5.59
C ALA A 95 -19.90 -2.58 5.42
N ILE A 96 -19.35 -2.37 4.23
CA ILE A 96 -17.93 -2.64 3.96
C ILE A 96 -17.02 -1.62 4.65
N THR A 97 -17.47 -0.37 4.78
CA THR A 97 -16.73 0.66 5.50
C THR A 97 -16.59 0.33 6.98
N VAL A 98 -17.69 -0.08 7.62
CA VAL A 98 -17.67 -0.52 9.03
C VAL A 98 -16.82 -1.77 9.21
N PHE A 99 -16.97 -2.77 8.33
CA PHE A 99 -16.13 -3.96 8.33
C PHE A 99 -14.63 -3.62 8.26
N THR A 100 -14.25 -2.73 7.33
CA THR A 100 -12.86 -2.27 7.18
C THR A 100 -12.39 -1.53 8.44
N ALA A 101 -13.24 -0.69 9.03
CA ALA A 101 -12.91 0.03 10.26
C ALA A 101 -12.62 -0.91 11.43
N ILE A 102 -13.47 -1.91 11.63
CA ILE A 102 -13.28 -2.91 12.69
C ILE A 102 -11.99 -3.72 12.45
N LEU A 103 -11.75 -4.16 11.21
CA LEU A 103 -10.54 -4.90 10.87
C LEU A 103 -9.28 -4.07 11.12
N VAL A 104 -9.25 -2.81 10.68
CA VAL A 104 -8.11 -1.91 10.88
C VAL A 104 -7.90 -1.62 12.36
N ALA A 105 -8.98 -1.36 13.12
CA ALA A 105 -8.89 -1.10 14.56
C ALA A 105 -8.37 -2.32 15.33
N ALA A 106 -8.83 -3.53 14.97
CA ALA A 106 -8.36 -4.76 15.57
C ALA A 106 -6.87 -5.01 15.30
N LEU A 107 -6.43 -4.82 14.04
CA LEU A 107 -5.01 -4.94 13.68
C LEU A 107 -4.15 -3.90 14.38
N ALA A 108 -4.60 -2.64 14.44
CA ALA A 108 -3.87 -1.57 15.11
C ALA A 108 -3.76 -1.76 16.63
N GLY A 109 -4.74 -2.45 17.25
CA GLY A 109 -4.72 -2.74 18.68
C GLY A 109 -3.83 -3.92 19.09
N VAL A 110 -3.53 -4.84 18.16
CA VAL A 110 -2.80 -6.09 18.46
C VAL A 110 -1.40 -6.10 17.86
N ALA A 111 -1.22 -5.55 16.66
CA ALA A 111 0.04 -5.62 15.94
C ALA A 111 0.93 -4.41 16.25
N ARG A 112 2.25 -4.62 16.23
CA ARG A 112 3.23 -3.55 16.42
C ARG A 112 3.35 -2.70 15.18
N LEU A 113 3.64 -1.41 15.35
CA LEU A 113 3.74 -0.46 14.25
C LEU A 113 4.78 -0.86 13.20
N ASP A 114 5.94 -1.35 13.66
CA ASP A 114 7.02 -1.82 12.79
C ASP A 114 6.60 -3.04 11.94
N GLU A 115 5.82 -3.96 12.51
CA GLU A 115 5.31 -5.14 11.80
C GLU A 115 4.24 -4.74 10.76
N ILE A 116 3.32 -3.83 11.12
CA ILE A 116 2.30 -3.32 10.19
C ILE A 116 2.96 -2.57 9.03
N ALA A 117 3.93 -1.71 9.33
CA ALA A 117 4.65 -0.96 8.31
C ALA A 117 5.42 -1.89 7.35
N ALA A 118 6.10 -2.91 7.88
CA ALA A 118 6.79 -3.90 7.08
C ALA A 118 5.83 -4.71 6.20
N LEU A 119 4.66 -5.08 6.72
CA LEU A 119 3.63 -5.80 5.96
C LEU A 119 3.01 -4.93 4.84
N ALA A 120 2.77 -3.65 5.11
CA ALA A 120 2.32 -2.68 4.11
C ALA A 120 3.35 -2.52 2.98
N ASN A 121 4.64 -2.44 3.32
CA ASN A 121 5.72 -2.42 2.33
C ASN A 121 5.76 -3.69 1.49
N ALA A 122 5.61 -4.88 2.11
CA ALA A 122 5.55 -6.15 1.37
C ALA A 122 4.42 -6.16 0.35
N GLY A 123 3.22 -5.70 0.72
CA GLY A 123 2.07 -5.59 -0.18
C GLY A 123 2.32 -4.62 -1.34
N THR A 124 2.92 -3.47 -1.05
CA THR A 124 3.24 -2.45 -2.06
C THR A 124 4.29 -2.97 -3.05
N LEU A 125 5.36 -3.62 -2.57
CA LEU A 125 6.38 -4.22 -3.43
C LEU A 125 5.81 -5.30 -4.34
N ALA A 126 4.94 -6.15 -3.82
CA ALA A 126 4.25 -7.18 -4.61
C ALA A 126 3.35 -6.55 -5.68
N ALA A 127 2.63 -5.47 -5.36
CA ALA A 127 1.83 -4.73 -6.33
C ALA A 127 2.70 -4.11 -7.44
N PHE A 128 3.86 -3.56 -7.10
CA PHE A 128 4.79 -3.02 -8.11
C PHE A 128 5.38 -4.10 -9.01
N VAL A 129 5.67 -5.29 -8.47
CA VAL A 129 6.06 -6.46 -9.30
C VAL A 129 4.93 -6.80 -10.27
N ALA A 130 3.69 -6.89 -9.79
CA ALA A 130 2.54 -7.20 -10.64
C ALA A 130 2.34 -6.15 -11.75
N VAL A 131 2.47 -4.85 -11.44
CA VAL A 131 2.40 -3.76 -12.42
C VAL A 131 3.55 -3.85 -13.42
N GLY A 132 4.77 -4.15 -12.97
CA GLY A 132 5.93 -4.34 -13.85
C GLY A 132 5.73 -5.50 -14.83
N VAL A 133 5.22 -6.63 -14.35
CA VAL A 133 4.87 -7.79 -15.21
C VAL A 133 3.75 -7.41 -16.18
N CYS A 134 2.71 -6.74 -15.72
CA CYS A 134 1.60 -6.28 -16.55
C CYS A 134 2.10 -5.35 -17.67
N LEU A 135 3.00 -4.42 -17.37
CA LEU A 135 3.62 -3.54 -18.36
C LEU A 135 4.30 -4.35 -19.48
N LEU A 136 5.11 -5.35 -19.12
CA LEU A 136 5.83 -6.17 -20.08
C LEU A 136 4.88 -7.03 -20.93
N VAL A 137 3.89 -7.66 -20.30
CA VAL A 137 2.88 -8.49 -20.98
C VAL A 137 2.04 -7.66 -21.96
N LEU A 138 1.56 -6.49 -21.54
CA LEU A 138 0.79 -5.61 -22.43
C LEU A 138 1.64 -5.03 -23.55
N ARG A 139 2.93 -4.82 -23.32
CA ARG A 139 3.84 -4.37 -24.36
C ARG A 139 4.07 -5.46 -25.42
N SER A 140 4.10 -6.72 -24.99
CA SER A 140 4.26 -7.87 -25.86
C SER A 140 2.99 -8.23 -26.62
N ARG A 141 1.84 -8.28 -25.93
CA ARG A 141 0.57 -8.74 -26.52
C ARG A 141 -0.16 -7.68 -27.33
N GLU A 142 -0.07 -6.40 -26.94
CA GLU A 142 -0.79 -5.31 -27.56
C GLU A 142 0.17 -4.16 -27.94
N PRO A 143 1.13 -4.34 -28.87
CA PRO A 143 2.13 -3.32 -29.19
C PRO A 143 1.54 -2.07 -29.82
N ASN A 144 0.43 -2.21 -30.56
CA ASN A 144 -0.20 -1.14 -31.35
C ASN A 144 -1.33 -0.40 -30.63
N ARG A 145 -1.66 -0.78 -29.38
CA ARG A 145 -2.70 -0.09 -28.62
C ARG A 145 -2.36 1.39 -28.43
N PRO A 146 -3.27 2.32 -28.71
CA PRO A 146 -3.02 3.74 -28.50
C PRO A 146 -2.80 4.02 -27.01
N ARG A 147 -1.71 4.69 -26.68
CA ARG A 147 -1.31 5.04 -25.30
C ARG A 147 -0.96 6.50 -25.23
N VAL A 148 -1.50 7.20 -24.23
CA VAL A 148 -1.20 8.61 -23.97
C VAL A 148 0.28 8.79 -23.58
N PHE A 149 0.82 7.82 -22.83
CA PHE A 149 2.22 7.80 -22.43
C PHE A 149 2.86 6.44 -22.75
N ARG A 150 4.03 6.46 -23.37
CA ARG A 150 4.84 5.27 -23.64
C ARG A 150 6.08 5.32 -22.77
N THR A 151 6.19 4.40 -21.82
CA THR A 151 7.40 4.25 -21.01
C THR A 151 8.61 4.04 -21.92
N PRO A 152 9.62 4.94 -21.88
CA PRO A 152 10.85 4.74 -22.62
C PRO A 152 11.57 3.49 -22.09
N LEU A 153 12.25 2.77 -22.97
CA LEU A 153 13.03 1.58 -22.59
C LEU A 153 12.26 0.58 -21.69
N ALA A 154 10.96 0.35 -21.97
CA ALA A 154 10.11 -0.50 -21.13
C ALA A 154 10.70 -1.89 -20.86
N TRP A 155 11.45 -2.46 -21.84
CA TRP A 155 12.13 -3.74 -21.71
C TRP A 155 13.34 -3.71 -20.76
N LEU A 156 13.85 -2.55 -20.40
CA LEU A 156 14.89 -2.39 -19.38
C LEU A 156 14.25 -1.99 -18.05
N VAL A 157 13.39 -0.96 -18.07
CA VAL A 157 12.74 -0.41 -16.87
C VAL A 157 11.86 -1.45 -16.17
N GLY A 158 11.10 -2.26 -16.94
CA GLY A 158 10.24 -3.31 -16.38
C GLY A 158 11.02 -4.35 -15.57
N PRO A 159 11.99 -5.05 -16.16
CA PRO A 159 12.81 -6.03 -15.42
C PRO A 159 13.60 -5.42 -14.26
N VAL A 160 14.20 -4.24 -14.43
CA VAL A 160 14.94 -3.57 -13.34
C VAL A 160 14.01 -3.24 -12.17
N ALA A 161 12.81 -2.73 -12.44
CA ALA A 161 11.83 -2.45 -11.40
C ALA A 161 11.38 -3.73 -10.68
N ILE A 162 11.10 -4.81 -11.42
CA ILE A 162 10.72 -6.12 -10.87
C ILE A 162 11.83 -6.66 -9.97
N LEU A 163 13.07 -6.72 -10.48
CA LEU A 163 14.21 -7.23 -9.72
C LEU A 163 14.50 -6.38 -8.47
N GLY A 164 14.42 -5.06 -8.59
CA GLY A 164 14.57 -4.15 -7.46
C GLY A 164 13.51 -4.39 -6.37
N CYS A 165 12.24 -4.54 -6.78
CA CYS A 165 11.16 -4.83 -5.83
C CYS A 165 11.31 -6.22 -5.19
N LEU A 166 11.75 -7.23 -5.93
CA LEU A 166 12.02 -8.56 -5.39
C LEU A 166 13.19 -8.55 -4.43
N TYR A 167 14.27 -7.83 -4.74
CA TYR A 167 15.41 -7.65 -3.85
C TYR A 167 15.00 -6.98 -2.53
N LEU A 168 14.23 -5.89 -2.61
CA LEU A 168 13.71 -5.20 -1.43
C LEU A 168 12.76 -6.09 -0.62
N PHE A 169 11.91 -6.87 -1.29
CA PHE A 169 11.04 -7.83 -0.62
C PHE A 169 11.84 -8.90 0.14
N TRP A 170 12.92 -9.41 -0.47
CA TRP A 170 13.79 -10.39 0.18
C TRP A 170 14.53 -9.81 1.38
N SER A 171 14.79 -8.51 1.39
CA SER A 171 15.44 -7.79 2.49
C SER A 171 14.50 -7.53 3.69
N LEU A 172 13.20 -7.80 3.57
CA LEU A 172 12.26 -7.66 4.68
C LEU A 172 12.48 -8.76 5.74
N PRO A 173 12.11 -8.49 7.01
CA PRO A 173 12.17 -9.50 8.06
C PRO A 173 11.42 -10.78 7.68
N GLN A 174 11.98 -11.94 7.98
CA GLN A 174 11.39 -13.24 7.64
C GLN A 174 9.95 -13.39 8.18
N ARG A 175 9.67 -12.87 9.38
CA ARG A 175 8.30 -12.84 9.93
C ARG A 175 7.33 -12.14 9.01
N THR A 176 7.71 -10.99 8.46
CA THR A 176 6.87 -10.22 7.53
C THR A 176 6.61 -11.00 6.24
N GLN A 177 7.64 -11.66 5.70
CA GLN A 177 7.50 -12.49 4.50
C GLN A 177 6.52 -13.66 4.76
N LEU A 178 6.64 -14.33 5.91
CA LEU A 178 5.72 -15.42 6.28
C LEU A 178 4.30 -14.94 6.47
N TRP A 179 4.08 -13.82 7.17
CA TRP A 179 2.75 -13.23 7.32
C TRP A 179 2.14 -12.82 5.97
N PHE A 180 2.95 -12.23 5.09
CA PHE A 180 2.52 -11.88 3.73
C PHE A 180 2.12 -13.11 2.92
N LEU A 181 2.92 -14.17 2.96
CA LEU A 181 2.60 -15.44 2.28
C LEU A 181 1.36 -16.11 2.86
N ALA A 182 1.23 -16.14 4.19
CA ALA A 182 0.04 -16.69 4.86
C ALA A 182 -1.23 -15.91 4.46
N TRP A 183 -1.17 -14.57 4.43
CA TRP A 183 -2.28 -13.73 3.99
C TRP A 183 -2.67 -14.01 2.53
N ASN A 184 -1.68 -14.12 1.63
CA ASN A 184 -1.96 -14.49 0.24
C ASN A 184 -2.52 -15.88 0.10
N ALA A 185 -2.05 -16.85 0.90
CA ALA A 185 -2.60 -18.21 0.90
C ALA A 185 -4.09 -18.21 1.33
N VAL A 186 -4.45 -17.45 2.37
CA VAL A 186 -5.85 -17.23 2.76
C VAL A 186 -6.65 -16.62 1.61
N GLY A 187 -6.11 -15.60 0.93
CA GLY A 187 -6.73 -14.99 -0.24
C GLY A 187 -6.98 -15.99 -1.37
N ILE A 188 -6.01 -16.86 -1.66
CA ILE A 188 -6.14 -17.92 -2.67
C ILE A 188 -7.22 -18.93 -2.27
N VAL A 189 -7.26 -19.34 -1.00
CA VAL A 189 -8.28 -20.27 -0.50
C VAL A 189 -9.69 -19.65 -0.66
N VAL A 190 -9.86 -18.39 -0.27
CA VAL A 190 -11.14 -17.66 -0.45
C VAL A 190 -11.50 -17.56 -1.94
N TYR A 191 -10.53 -17.29 -2.78
CA TYR A 191 -10.74 -17.24 -4.22
C TYR A 191 -11.20 -18.57 -4.79
N LEU A 192 -10.55 -19.67 -4.44
CA LEU A 192 -10.89 -21.01 -4.94
C LEU A 192 -12.22 -21.52 -4.38
N ALA A 193 -12.47 -21.28 -3.10
CA ALA A 193 -13.67 -21.75 -2.43
C ALA A 193 -14.94 -20.98 -2.81
N TYR A 194 -14.82 -19.66 -2.93
CA TYR A 194 -15.97 -18.78 -3.11
C TYR A 194 -15.94 -18.00 -4.44
N SER A 195 -14.86 -17.24 -4.69
CA SER A 195 -14.82 -16.24 -5.75
C SER A 195 -14.89 -16.87 -7.14
N ARG A 196 -14.20 -17.98 -7.37
CA ARG A 196 -14.19 -18.70 -8.66
C ARG A 196 -15.60 -19.13 -9.10
N ARG A 197 -16.48 -19.47 -8.18
CA ARG A 197 -17.87 -19.91 -8.48
C ARG A 197 -18.83 -18.73 -8.63
N ASN A 198 -18.55 -17.60 -7.99
CA ASN A 198 -19.46 -16.46 -7.89
C ASN A 198 -19.03 -15.25 -8.69
N SER A 199 -17.83 -15.26 -9.28
CA SER A 199 -17.31 -14.18 -10.13
C SER A 199 -18.24 -13.90 -11.31
N VAL A 200 -18.53 -12.64 -11.55
CA VAL A 200 -19.32 -12.16 -12.69
C VAL A 200 -18.62 -12.55 -14.00
N LEU A 201 -17.31 -12.39 -14.06
CA LEU A 201 -16.50 -12.77 -15.23
C LEU A 201 -16.54 -14.27 -15.53
N ALA A 202 -16.57 -15.13 -14.50
CA ALA A 202 -16.66 -16.58 -14.70
C ALA A 202 -18.03 -17.04 -15.19
N LYS A 203 -19.06 -16.24 -14.99
CA LYS A 203 -20.44 -16.52 -15.43
C LYS A 203 -20.77 -15.95 -16.81
N GLY A 204 -19.78 -15.42 -17.56
CA GLY A 204 -19.98 -14.86 -18.89
C GLY A 204 -20.86 -13.60 -18.87
N GLY A 205 -20.82 -12.85 -17.78
CA GLY A 205 -21.59 -11.62 -17.66
C GLY A 205 -21.02 -10.55 -18.57
N ASP A 206 -21.77 -10.20 -19.59
CA ASP A 206 -21.60 -8.97 -20.33
C ASP A 206 -21.72 -7.80 -19.36
N ALA A 207 -20.67 -6.97 -19.29
CA ALA A 207 -20.67 -5.74 -18.53
C ALA A 207 -21.11 -4.59 -19.42
#